data_2b34c56497708dcfa67afa11743a833b
#
_entry.id   2b34c56497708dcfa67afa11743a833b
#
_cell.length_a   1.000
_cell.length_b   1.000
_cell.length_c   1.000
_cell.angle_alpha   90.00
_cell.angle_beta   90.00
_cell.angle_gamma   90.00
#
_symmetry.space_group_name_H-M   'P 1'
#
loop_
_entity.id
_entity.type
_entity.pdbx_description
1 polymer ?
#
loop_
_entity_poly.entity_id
_entity_poly.type
_entity_poly.pdbx_seq_one_letter_code
_entity_poly.pdbx_strand_id
1 'polypeptide(L)'
;MATTRALDQLKCMARRPGQKGLVVSSPAMTIYSSRPVVLCLSGHDPSGGAGLQADIEALIAQGCHAAPAVTALTVQDTVNVADFWVLDREWVLAQANAVLADSTVAAVKLGMLGSIDMVDTVAELLMAHPHLPMVCDPVLRAGGGGRLGRDEVGYAMRERLLPLATIATPNLPEARILADLPEGSADQCAEKLLSYCRHLLITGGHGDEDEIHNRLYSRDGQCHTWTCQRLPGSYHGSGCTLASALAGRLALGEQLQGAVRSALDYTWRTLRDAEQLGKGQFVPRRLPLDFCS
;
A
#
# COMPACT_ATOMS: atom_id res chain seq x y z
N MET A 1 -29.08 8.54 -22.72
CA MET A 1 -30.08 7.66 -23.34
C MET A 1 -29.66 6.20 -23.50
N ALA A 2 -28.82 5.67 -22.61
CA ALA A 2 -28.33 4.28 -22.69
C ALA A 2 -28.77 3.38 -21.51
N THR A 3 -29.46 3.89 -20.52
CA THR A 3 -29.84 3.16 -19.29
C THR A 3 -31.21 2.49 -19.30
N THR A 4 -32.04 2.73 -20.30
CA THR A 4 -33.43 2.21 -20.33
C THR A 4 -33.54 0.85 -21.05
N ARG A 5 -32.56 0.44 -21.85
CA ARG A 5 -32.63 -0.82 -22.62
C ARG A 5 -32.28 -2.09 -21.85
N ALA A 6 -31.55 -2.00 -20.73
CA ALA A 6 -31.17 -3.17 -19.94
C ALA A 6 -32.29 -3.74 -19.08
N LEU A 7 -33.26 -2.91 -18.72
CA LEU A 7 -34.43 -3.31 -17.89
C LEU A 7 -35.53 -4.02 -18.64
N ASP A 8 -35.62 -3.84 -19.97
CA ASP A 8 -36.69 -4.47 -20.78
C ASP A 8 -36.36 -5.92 -21.21
N GLN A 9 -35.09 -6.33 -21.17
CA GLN A 9 -34.70 -7.71 -21.48
C GLN A 9 -35.02 -8.71 -20.36
N LEU A 10 -35.20 -8.26 -19.13
CA LEU A 10 -35.55 -9.13 -17.98
C LEU A 10 -37.08 -9.41 -17.89
N LYS A 11 -37.90 -8.75 -18.66
CA LYS A 11 -39.39 -8.94 -18.64
C LYS A 11 -39.88 -10.04 -19.57
N CYS A 12 -39.05 -10.68 -20.37
CA CYS A 12 -39.49 -11.63 -21.41
C CYS A 12 -39.33 -13.11 -21.02
N MET A 13 -39.17 -13.44 -19.73
CA MET A 13 -39.18 -14.85 -19.31
C MET A 13 -40.40 -15.14 -18.44
N ALA A 14 -41.38 -15.79 -19.08
CA ALA A 14 -42.39 -16.68 -18.51
C ALA A 14 -43.62 -16.05 -17.85
N ARG A 15 -44.71 -16.04 -18.54
CA ARG A 15 -46.00 -16.36 -17.93
C ARG A 15 -46.54 -17.67 -18.54
N ARG A 16 -46.50 -18.77 -17.80
CA ARG A 16 -47.37 -19.94 -18.02
C ARG A 16 -48.63 -19.74 -17.16
N PRO A 17 -49.86 -19.95 -17.72
CA PRO A 17 -51.09 -19.83 -16.94
C PRO A 17 -51.19 -20.98 -15.95
N GLY A 18 -51.32 -20.67 -14.64
CA GLY A 18 -51.67 -21.65 -13.61
C GLY A 18 -50.79 -21.75 -12.38
N GLN A 19 -49.69 -20.95 -12.24
CA GLN A 19 -48.92 -20.93 -10.99
C GLN A 19 -49.32 -19.75 -10.10
N LYS A 20 -49.74 -20.07 -8.85
CA LYS A 20 -49.96 -19.09 -7.79
C LYS A 20 -48.66 -18.28 -7.64
N GLY A 21 -48.76 -16.98 -7.81
CA GLY A 21 -47.61 -16.09 -7.79
C GLY A 21 -46.82 -16.20 -6.49
N LEU A 22 -45.54 -16.63 -6.61
CA LEU A 22 -44.55 -16.40 -5.57
C LEU A 22 -44.32 -14.88 -5.53
N VAL A 23 -44.84 -14.22 -4.48
CA VAL A 23 -44.46 -12.84 -4.20
C VAL A 23 -42.99 -12.88 -3.76
N VAL A 24 -42.09 -12.72 -4.73
CA VAL A 24 -40.68 -12.46 -4.40
C VAL A 24 -40.69 -11.03 -3.86
N SER A 25 -40.73 -10.91 -2.53
CA SER A 25 -40.39 -9.64 -1.88
C SER A 25 -39.01 -9.22 -2.39
N SER A 26 -38.92 -8.09 -3.10
CA SER A 26 -37.60 -7.48 -3.40
C SER A 26 -36.80 -7.43 -2.11
N PRO A 27 -35.64 -8.02 -2.04
CA PRO A 27 -34.78 -7.81 -0.87
C PRO A 27 -34.60 -6.31 -0.73
N ALA A 28 -34.92 -5.78 0.46
CA ALA A 28 -34.64 -4.38 0.76
C ALA A 28 -33.17 -4.17 0.36
N MET A 29 -32.92 -3.15 -0.47
CA MET A 29 -31.56 -2.80 -0.88
C MET A 29 -30.79 -2.48 0.40
N THR A 30 -30.01 -3.45 0.89
CA THR A 30 -29.15 -3.26 2.04
C THR A 30 -28.19 -2.16 1.61
N ILE A 31 -28.29 -0.98 2.21
CA ILE A 31 -27.27 0.06 2.05
C ILE A 31 -26.02 -0.51 2.74
N TYR A 32 -25.17 -1.18 1.95
CA TYR A 32 -23.87 -1.59 2.44
C TYR A 32 -23.15 -0.31 2.82
N SER A 33 -22.68 -0.21 4.05
CA SER A 33 -21.70 0.79 4.47
C SER A 33 -20.61 0.82 3.40
N SER A 34 -20.39 1.97 2.76
CA SER A 34 -19.37 2.09 1.72
C SER A 34 -18.01 1.76 2.32
N ARG A 35 -17.28 0.85 1.69
CA ARG A 35 -15.92 0.52 2.10
C ARG A 35 -15.06 1.78 2.05
N PRO A 36 -14.18 2.04 3.05
CA PRO A 36 -13.25 3.15 2.98
C PRO A 36 -12.40 3.08 1.70
N VAL A 37 -12.23 4.21 1.03
CA VAL A 37 -11.42 4.33 -0.18
C VAL A 37 -10.02 4.76 0.21
N VAL A 38 -8.99 4.03 -0.25
CA VAL A 38 -7.58 4.39 -0.07
C VAL A 38 -6.98 4.72 -1.42
N LEU A 39 -6.50 5.95 -1.58
CA LEU A 39 -5.76 6.38 -2.77
C LEU A 39 -4.33 5.82 -2.69
N CYS A 40 -3.93 5.04 -3.69
CA CYS A 40 -2.60 4.46 -3.80
C CYS A 40 -1.83 5.14 -4.92
N LEU A 41 -0.76 5.87 -4.58
CA LEU A 41 0.18 6.46 -5.54
C LEU A 41 1.43 5.58 -5.57
N SER A 42 1.57 4.72 -6.59
CA SER A 42 2.58 3.64 -6.58
C SER A 42 2.95 3.20 -8.00
N GLY A 43 4.09 2.53 -8.13
CA GLY A 43 4.51 1.94 -9.39
C GLY A 43 3.72 0.66 -9.73
N HIS A 44 3.61 0.36 -11.01
CA HIS A 44 3.05 -0.89 -11.52
C HIS A 44 4.15 -1.94 -11.62
N ASP A 45 3.91 -3.12 -11.05
CA ASP A 45 4.74 -4.31 -11.13
C ASP A 45 4.02 -5.38 -11.98
N PRO A 46 4.52 -5.71 -13.20
CA PRO A 46 3.86 -6.68 -14.07
C PRO A 46 3.90 -8.12 -13.54
N SER A 47 4.80 -8.43 -12.60
CA SER A 47 4.82 -9.75 -11.95
C SER A 47 3.70 -9.93 -10.92
N GLY A 48 3.04 -8.84 -10.50
CA GLY A 48 2.02 -8.86 -9.45
C GLY A 48 2.58 -9.02 -8.03
N GLY A 49 3.90 -9.14 -7.87
CA GLY A 49 4.54 -9.39 -6.58
C GLY A 49 4.53 -8.17 -5.65
N ALA A 50 4.62 -6.96 -6.21
CA ALA A 50 4.71 -5.70 -5.47
C ALA A 50 3.84 -4.60 -6.10
N GLY A 51 4.15 -3.33 -5.79
CA GLY A 51 3.52 -2.17 -6.40
C GLY A 51 2.00 -2.15 -6.23
N LEU A 52 1.30 -1.58 -7.22
CA LEU A 52 -0.16 -1.41 -7.18
C LEU A 52 -0.93 -2.72 -7.00
N GLN A 53 -0.45 -3.85 -7.56
CA GLN A 53 -1.13 -5.14 -7.37
C GLN A 53 -1.09 -5.55 -5.88
N ALA A 54 0.06 -5.40 -5.23
CA ALA A 54 0.19 -5.66 -3.81
C ALA A 54 -0.71 -4.72 -2.97
N ASP A 55 -0.78 -3.45 -3.37
CA ASP A 55 -1.62 -2.44 -2.70
C ASP A 55 -3.10 -2.82 -2.80
N ILE A 56 -3.58 -3.17 -4.00
CA ILE A 56 -4.97 -3.56 -4.26
C ILE A 56 -5.36 -4.79 -3.43
N GLU A 57 -4.56 -5.85 -3.51
CA GLU A 57 -4.85 -7.11 -2.81
C GLU A 57 -4.83 -6.93 -1.28
N ALA A 58 -3.82 -6.21 -0.75
CA ALA A 58 -3.71 -5.95 0.68
C ALA A 58 -4.90 -5.12 1.19
N LEU A 59 -5.31 -4.07 0.47
CA LEU A 59 -6.44 -3.23 0.86
C LEU A 59 -7.79 -3.98 0.79
N ILE A 60 -7.99 -4.80 -0.24
CA ILE A 60 -9.18 -5.67 -0.32
C ILE A 60 -9.25 -6.59 0.89
N ALA A 61 -8.14 -7.21 1.29
CA ALA A 61 -8.06 -8.07 2.46
C ALA A 61 -8.34 -7.33 3.77
N GLN A 62 -8.09 -6.01 3.84
CA GLN A 62 -8.47 -5.16 4.97
C GLN A 62 -9.94 -4.68 4.91
N GLY A 63 -10.70 -5.02 3.87
CA GLY A 63 -12.07 -4.55 3.71
C GLY A 63 -12.20 -3.15 3.11
N CYS A 64 -11.12 -2.59 2.55
CA CYS A 64 -11.09 -1.30 1.90
C CYS A 64 -11.23 -1.40 0.37
N HIS A 65 -11.49 -0.28 -0.27
CA HIS A 65 -11.42 -0.13 -1.72
C HIS A 65 -10.11 0.57 -2.07
N ALA A 66 -9.29 -0.06 -2.92
CA ALA A 66 -8.10 0.57 -3.45
C ALA A 66 -8.44 1.41 -4.67
N ALA A 67 -8.01 2.67 -4.69
CA ALA A 67 -8.08 3.57 -5.84
C ALA A 67 -6.64 3.83 -6.35
N PRO A 68 -6.15 3.04 -7.33
CA PRO A 68 -4.77 3.11 -7.79
C PRO A 68 -4.54 4.28 -8.74
N ALA A 69 -3.51 5.09 -8.49
CA ALA A 69 -2.93 6.05 -9.40
C ALA A 69 -1.48 5.62 -9.72
N VAL A 70 -1.21 5.33 -10.98
CA VAL A 70 0.10 4.82 -11.45
C VAL A 70 1.10 5.96 -11.46
N THR A 71 2.22 5.81 -10.77
CA THR A 71 3.34 6.78 -10.77
C THR A 71 4.46 6.36 -11.72
N ALA A 72 4.69 5.07 -11.88
CA ALA A 72 5.71 4.52 -12.73
C ALA A 72 5.30 3.15 -13.29
N LEU A 73 5.79 2.82 -14.47
CA LEU A 73 5.75 1.47 -15.04
C LEU A 73 7.11 0.83 -14.85
N THR A 74 7.16 -0.45 -14.52
CA THR A 74 8.41 -1.19 -14.40
C THR A 74 8.49 -2.33 -15.41
N VAL A 75 9.69 -2.67 -15.78
CA VAL A 75 10.04 -3.91 -16.47
C VAL A 75 10.73 -4.78 -15.44
N GLN A 76 9.95 -5.63 -14.78
CA GLN A 76 10.47 -6.46 -13.69
C GLN A 76 9.79 -7.83 -13.69
N ASP A 77 10.46 -8.77 -13.00
CA ASP A 77 9.96 -10.09 -12.71
C ASP A 77 10.17 -10.41 -11.21
N THR A 78 10.02 -11.67 -10.82
CA THR A 78 10.23 -12.09 -9.42
C THR A 78 11.70 -12.08 -9.00
N VAL A 79 12.65 -11.92 -9.93
CA VAL A 79 14.10 -11.89 -9.66
C VAL A 79 14.59 -10.47 -9.45
N ASN A 80 14.29 -9.55 -10.40
CA ASN A 80 14.81 -8.19 -10.35
C ASN A 80 14.01 -7.21 -11.24
N VAL A 81 14.30 -5.92 -11.07
CA VAL A 81 13.87 -4.84 -11.95
C VAL A 81 14.92 -4.60 -13.01
N ALA A 82 14.54 -4.71 -14.29
CA ALA A 82 15.40 -4.44 -15.42
C ALA A 82 15.39 -2.95 -15.82
N ASP A 83 14.20 -2.32 -15.76
CA ASP A 83 14.02 -0.92 -16.15
C ASP A 83 12.72 -0.35 -15.54
N PHE A 84 12.57 0.96 -15.56
CA PHE A 84 11.32 1.63 -15.19
C PHE A 84 11.16 2.97 -15.89
N TRP A 85 9.90 3.37 -16.06
CA TRP A 85 9.50 4.65 -16.62
C TRP A 85 8.60 5.38 -15.62
N VAL A 86 9.01 6.57 -15.17
CA VAL A 86 8.18 7.45 -14.34
C VAL A 86 7.20 8.18 -15.27
N LEU A 87 5.91 8.17 -14.92
CA LEU A 87 4.89 8.86 -15.69
C LEU A 87 5.04 10.38 -15.57
N ASP A 88 4.55 11.10 -16.60
CA ASP A 88 4.50 12.54 -16.55
C ASP A 88 3.58 13.02 -15.42
N ARG A 89 3.98 14.10 -14.73
CA ARG A 89 3.27 14.64 -13.55
C ARG A 89 1.79 14.92 -13.81
N GLU A 90 1.47 15.40 -15.02
CA GLU A 90 0.10 15.74 -15.42
C GLU A 90 -0.81 14.53 -15.41
N TRP A 91 -0.31 13.38 -15.84
CA TRP A 91 -1.07 12.12 -15.81
C TRP A 91 -1.31 11.62 -14.38
N VAL A 92 -0.30 11.71 -13.53
CA VAL A 92 -0.43 11.28 -12.12
C VAL A 92 -1.40 12.18 -11.38
N LEU A 93 -1.30 13.50 -11.56
CA LEU A 93 -2.24 14.46 -10.98
C LEU A 93 -3.67 14.27 -11.51
N ALA A 94 -3.83 14.02 -12.82
CA ALA A 94 -5.15 13.80 -13.41
C ALA A 94 -5.82 12.54 -12.82
N GLN A 95 -5.09 11.44 -12.65
CA GLN A 95 -5.60 10.21 -12.01
C GLN A 95 -6.01 10.48 -10.56
N ALA A 96 -5.12 11.07 -9.76
CA ALA A 96 -5.38 11.32 -8.34
C ALA A 96 -6.54 12.30 -8.13
N ASN A 97 -6.59 13.40 -8.88
CA ASN A 97 -7.64 14.40 -8.79
C ASN A 97 -9.00 13.84 -9.23
N ALA A 98 -9.06 12.97 -10.23
CA ALA A 98 -10.30 12.30 -10.64
C ALA A 98 -10.88 11.46 -9.49
N VAL A 99 -10.03 10.72 -8.76
CA VAL A 99 -10.45 9.94 -7.58
C VAL A 99 -10.87 10.84 -6.43
N LEU A 100 -10.07 11.87 -6.12
CA LEU A 100 -10.36 12.81 -5.01
C LEU A 100 -11.62 13.63 -5.23
N ALA A 101 -11.98 13.91 -6.51
CA ALA A 101 -13.21 14.65 -6.86
C ALA A 101 -14.47 13.77 -6.81
N ASP A 102 -14.36 12.46 -7.06
CA ASP A 102 -15.49 11.55 -7.18
C ASP A 102 -15.76 10.76 -5.89
N SER A 103 -14.70 10.46 -5.12
CA SER A 103 -14.78 9.55 -3.97
C SER A 103 -14.36 10.23 -2.67
N THR A 104 -15.00 9.83 -1.55
CA THR A 104 -14.52 10.20 -0.21
C THR A 104 -13.31 9.32 0.14
N VAL A 105 -12.11 9.84 -0.14
CA VAL A 105 -10.86 9.17 0.22
C VAL A 105 -10.67 9.22 1.73
N ALA A 106 -10.37 8.07 2.36
CA ALA A 106 -10.19 7.92 3.80
C ALA A 106 -8.71 7.88 4.23
N ALA A 107 -7.81 7.49 3.32
CA ALA A 107 -6.37 7.47 3.56
C ALA A 107 -5.60 7.48 2.23
N VAL A 108 -4.31 7.77 2.30
CA VAL A 108 -3.38 7.70 1.16
C VAL A 108 -2.24 6.74 1.49
N LYS A 109 -1.88 5.90 0.52
CA LYS A 109 -0.64 5.10 0.54
C LYS A 109 0.28 5.59 -0.56
N LEU A 110 1.51 5.93 -0.20
CA LEU A 110 2.58 6.20 -1.15
C LEU A 110 3.51 5.01 -1.24
N GLY A 111 3.88 4.65 -2.49
CA GLY A 111 4.90 3.66 -2.79
C GLY A 111 6.00 4.26 -3.67
N MET A 112 6.43 3.53 -4.71
CA MET A 112 7.48 3.95 -5.63
C MET A 112 7.09 5.23 -6.39
N LEU A 113 7.92 6.27 -6.31
CA LEU A 113 7.76 7.53 -7.05
C LEU A 113 8.80 7.70 -8.17
N GLY A 114 10.02 7.20 -7.98
CA GLY A 114 11.04 7.06 -9.01
C GLY A 114 11.82 8.33 -9.39
N SER A 115 11.31 9.53 -9.13
CA SER A 115 11.99 10.80 -9.44
C SER A 115 11.70 11.90 -8.42
N ILE A 116 12.56 12.92 -8.37
CA ILE A 116 12.37 14.10 -7.51
C ILE A 116 11.14 14.89 -7.97
N ASP A 117 10.94 15.06 -9.27
CA ASP A 117 9.77 15.77 -9.81
C ASP A 117 8.46 15.09 -9.40
N MET A 118 8.44 13.76 -9.31
CA MET A 118 7.28 13.03 -8.83
C MET A 118 7.08 13.21 -7.33
N VAL A 119 8.17 13.27 -6.55
CA VAL A 119 8.09 13.60 -5.11
C VAL A 119 7.48 14.98 -4.91
N ASP A 120 7.90 15.98 -5.68
CA ASP A 120 7.36 17.34 -5.63
C ASP A 120 5.88 17.36 -5.99
N THR A 121 5.54 16.70 -7.08
CA THR A 121 4.16 16.60 -7.58
C THR A 121 3.22 15.99 -6.53
N VAL A 122 3.64 14.92 -5.88
CA VAL A 122 2.85 14.25 -4.85
C VAL A 122 2.80 15.09 -3.56
N ALA A 123 3.88 15.77 -3.21
CA ALA A 123 3.89 16.67 -2.05
C ALA A 123 2.90 17.84 -2.23
N GLU A 124 2.89 18.50 -3.41
CA GLU A 124 1.92 19.54 -3.75
C GLU A 124 0.48 19.04 -3.65
N LEU A 125 0.18 17.85 -4.20
CA LEU A 125 -1.13 17.23 -4.12
C LEU A 125 -1.56 17.02 -2.66
N LEU A 126 -0.68 16.48 -1.82
CA LEU A 126 -1.01 16.13 -0.43
C LEU A 126 -1.09 17.35 0.49
N MET A 127 -0.33 18.40 0.22
CA MET A 127 -0.48 19.69 0.94
C MET A 127 -1.88 20.29 0.74
N ALA A 128 -2.56 20.01 -0.36
CA ALA A 128 -3.95 20.41 -0.57
C ALA A 128 -4.96 19.54 0.21
N HIS A 129 -4.52 18.39 0.76
CA HIS A 129 -5.37 17.43 1.47
C HIS A 129 -4.78 17.03 2.85
N PRO A 130 -4.46 17.98 3.74
CA PRO A 130 -3.71 17.73 5.00
C PRO A 130 -4.49 16.91 6.03
N HIS A 131 -5.78 16.71 5.81
CA HIS A 131 -6.66 15.92 6.69
C HIS A 131 -6.58 14.41 6.43
N LEU A 132 -6.01 13.98 5.29
CA LEU A 132 -5.93 12.57 4.92
C LEU A 132 -4.75 11.90 5.65
N PRO A 133 -4.98 10.84 6.44
CA PRO A 133 -3.88 10.04 6.95
C PRO A 133 -3.09 9.44 5.79
N MET A 134 -1.75 9.58 5.85
CA MET A 134 -0.84 9.12 4.82
C MET A 134 0.18 8.13 5.37
N VAL A 135 0.27 6.96 4.74
CA VAL A 135 1.36 6.00 4.92
C VAL A 135 2.38 6.19 3.81
N CYS A 136 3.59 6.58 4.17
CA CYS A 136 4.71 6.74 3.24
C CYS A 136 5.61 5.50 3.28
N ASP A 137 5.55 4.68 2.23
CA ASP A 137 6.47 3.58 1.98
C ASP A 137 7.59 4.09 1.06
N PRO A 138 8.77 4.42 1.59
CA PRO A 138 9.82 5.09 0.82
C PRO A 138 10.60 4.09 -0.01
N VAL A 139 9.97 3.54 -1.03
CA VAL A 139 10.53 2.51 -1.92
C VAL A 139 11.68 3.10 -2.74
N LEU A 140 12.92 2.86 -2.32
CA LEU A 140 14.14 3.30 -2.99
C LEU A 140 14.85 2.19 -3.76
N ARG A 141 14.57 0.93 -3.38
CA ARG A 141 15.15 -0.27 -4.02
C ARG A 141 14.07 -1.34 -4.22
N ALA A 142 14.20 -2.11 -5.29
CA ALA A 142 13.43 -3.32 -5.47
C ALA A 142 13.85 -4.40 -4.47
N GLY A 143 12.95 -5.32 -4.14
CA GLY A 143 13.24 -6.45 -3.25
C GLY A 143 14.40 -7.33 -3.73
N GLY A 144 14.68 -7.40 -5.04
CA GLY A 144 15.84 -8.06 -5.64
C GLY A 144 17.14 -7.21 -5.63
N GLY A 145 17.14 -6.02 -5.01
CA GLY A 145 18.31 -5.13 -4.90
C GLY A 145 18.47 -4.12 -6.04
N GLY A 146 17.64 -4.17 -7.09
CA GLY A 146 17.63 -3.18 -8.17
C GLY A 146 17.28 -1.77 -7.65
N ARG A 147 17.99 -0.74 -8.13
CA ARG A 147 17.70 0.66 -7.74
C ARG A 147 16.45 1.14 -8.46
N LEU A 148 15.49 1.68 -7.73
CA LEU A 148 14.25 2.30 -8.22
C LEU A 148 14.28 3.83 -8.16
N GLY A 149 15.47 4.41 -8.00
CA GLY A 149 15.78 5.82 -7.92
C GLY A 149 17.22 6.05 -7.47
N ARG A 150 17.65 7.30 -7.52
CA ARG A 150 18.92 7.71 -6.93
C ARG A 150 18.69 8.06 -5.46
N ASP A 151 19.75 8.09 -4.65
CA ASP A 151 19.66 8.43 -3.21
C ASP A 151 19.05 9.84 -3.00
N GLU A 152 19.21 10.76 -3.98
CA GLU A 152 18.60 12.08 -3.98
C GLU A 152 17.06 12.06 -3.94
N VAL A 153 16.43 11.01 -4.50
CA VAL A 153 14.97 10.82 -4.39
C VAL A 153 14.60 10.55 -2.92
N GLY A 154 15.39 9.75 -2.21
CA GLY A 154 15.21 9.52 -0.77
C GLY A 154 15.34 10.81 0.03
N TYR A 155 16.33 11.64 -0.27
CA TYR A 155 16.49 12.94 0.40
C TYR A 155 15.32 13.89 0.11
N ALA A 156 14.82 13.92 -1.14
CA ALA A 156 13.62 14.69 -1.47
C ALA A 156 12.38 14.17 -0.72
N MET A 157 12.19 12.84 -0.61
CA MET A 157 11.10 12.25 0.17
C MET A 157 11.20 12.64 1.65
N ARG A 158 12.41 12.60 2.23
CA ARG A 158 12.64 13.02 3.62
C ARG A 158 12.20 14.46 3.86
N GLU A 159 12.62 15.38 2.99
CA GLU A 159 12.37 16.82 3.17
C GLU A 159 10.92 17.22 2.89
N ARG A 160 10.25 16.55 1.95
CA ARG A 160 8.98 17.01 1.37
C ARG A 160 7.79 16.14 1.72
N LEU A 161 7.96 14.83 1.85
CA LEU A 161 6.86 13.88 2.10
C LEU A 161 6.79 13.43 3.55
N LEU A 162 7.93 13.18 4.23
CA LEU A 162 7.92 12.77 5.63
C LEU A 162 7.21 13.77 6.55
N PRO A 163 7.32 15.11 6.36
CA PRO A 163 6.56 16.09 7.16
C PRO A 163 5.04 15.98 7.00
N LEU A 164 4.56 15.45 5.88
CA LEU A 164 3.14 15.25 5.57
C LEU A 164 2.64 13.89 6.04
N ALA A 165 3.54 12.93 6.30
CA ALA A 165 3.19 11.56 6.62
C ALA A 165 2.61 11.42 8.04
N THR A 166 1.52 10.66 8.15
CA THR A 166 1.07 10.13 9.44
C THR A 166 2.10 9.16 9.99
N ILE A 167 2.66 8.33 9.11
CA ILE A 167 3.72 7.36 9.41
C ILE A 167 4.51 7.05 8.16
N ALA A 168 5.84 6.88 8.30
CA ALA A 168 6.70 6.30 7.27
C ALA A 168 7.10 4.87 7.67
N THR A 169 7.31 4.00 6.67
CA THR A 169 7.57 2.57 6.88
C THR A 169 8.86 2.06 6.22
N PRO A 170 10.00 2.77 6.36
CA PRO A 170 11.25 2.30 5.76
C PRO A 170 11.72 0.99 6.39
N ASN A 171 12.38 0.15 5.58
CA ASN A 171 13.28 -0.85 6.11
C ASN A 171 14.61 -0.19 6.57
N LEU A 172 15.47 -0.94 7.29
CA LEU A 172 16.71 -0.36 7.81
C LEU A 172 17.64 0.19 6.71
N PRO A 173 17.88 -0.48 5.57
CA PRO A 173 18.63 0.10 4.45
C PRO A 173 18.03 1.42 3.91
N GLU A 174 16.71 1.52 3.78
CA GLU A 174 16.03 2.75 3.37
C GLU A 174 16.13 3.83 4.44
N ALA A 175 15.95 3.48 5.71
CA ALA A 175 16.11 4.40 6.82
C ALA A 175 17.52 5.01 6.86
N ARG A 176 18.55 4.23 6.54
CA ARG A 176 19.94 4.71 6.44
C ARG A 176 20.13 5.72 5.32
N ILE A 177 19.52 5.49 4.15
CA ILE A 177 19.55 6.45 3.03
C ILE A 177 18.81 7.72 3.43
N LEU A 178 17.58 7.60 3.92
CA LEU A 178 16.76 8.75 4.36
C LEU A 178 17.46 9.57 5.44
N ALA A 179 18.09 8.90 6.40
CA ALA A 179 18.83 9.54 7.49
C ALA A 179 20.21 10.07 7.06
N ASP A 180 20.71 9.71 5.88
CA ASP A 180 22.09 9.96 5.48
C ASP A 180 23.10 9.46 6.56
N LEU A 181 22.90 8.20 6.95
CA LEU A 181 23.69 7.46 7.95
C LEU A 181 23.95 6.04 7.44
N PRO A 182 24.93 5.80 6.55
CA PRO A 182 25.15 4.51 5.88
C PRO A 182 25.31 3.31 6.83
N GLU A 183 25.93 3.53 8.01
CA GLU A 183 26.16 2.51 9.03
C GLU A 183 25.32 2.73 10.30
N GLY A 184 24.30 3.60 10.21
CA GLY A 184 23.43 3.94 11.34
C GLY A 184 22.64 2.73 11.83
N SER A 185 22.50 2.60 13.16
CA SER A 185 21.52 1.70 13.77
C SER A 185 20.08 2.19 13.52
N ALA A 186 19.10 1.34 13.75
CA ALA A 186 17.69 1.74 13.66
C ALA A 186 17.37 2.92 14.57
N ASP A 187 17.93 2.91 15.81
CA ASP A 187 17.70 3.99 16.78
C ASP A 187 18.34 5.30 16.33
N GLN A 188 19.57 5.28 15.80
CA GLN A 188 20.23 6.47 15.25
C GLN A 188 19.51 7.05 14.04
N CYS A 189 19.05 6.18 13.12
CA CYS A 189 18.24 6.61 11.99
C CYS A 189 16.91 7.22 12.46
N ALA A 190 16.24 6.60 13.42
CA ALA A 190 14.98 7.10 13.96
C ALA A 190 15.15 8.45 14.64
N GLU A 191 16.18 8.65 15.48
CA GLU A 191 16.48 9.92 16.12
C GLU A 191 16.57 11.07 15.11
N LYS A 192 17.30 10.84 14.00
CA LYS A 192 17.45 11.83 12.93
C LYS A 192 16.14 12.05 12.16
N LEU A 193 15.43 10.97 11.79
CA LEU A 193 14.24 11.06 10.95
C LEU A 193 13.00 11.59 11.69
N LEU A 194 12.91 11.44 13.00
CA LEU A 194 11.83 11.99 13.80
C LEU A 194 11.85 13.53 13.85
N SER A 195 12.91 14.20 13.40
CA SER A 195 12.87 15.64 13.15
C SER A 195 11.98 16.00 11.95
N TYR A 196 11.76 15.08 11.02
CA TYR A 196 10.96 15.26 9.80
C TYR A 196 9.54 14.69 9.92
N CYS A 197 9.34 13.53 10.55
CA CYS A 197 8.04 12.88 10.66
C CYS A 197 7.57 12.71 12.11
N ARG A 198 6.29 12.42 12.32
CA ARG A 198 5.72 12.17 13.65
C ARG A 198 5.97 10.75 14.11
N HIS A 199 5.83 9.78 13.20
CA HIS A 199 5.93 8.35 13.48
C HIS A 199 6.74 7.67 12.39
N LEU A 200 7.57 6.71 12.81
CA LEU A 200 8.45 5.96 11.93
C LEU A 200 8.42 4.49 12.33
N LEU A 201 8.00 3.62 11.42
CA LEU A 201 8.08 2.17 11.59
C LEU A 201 9.30 1.66 10.83
N ILE A 202 10.42 1.44 11.51
CA ILE A 202 11.58 0.79 10.91
C ILE A 202 11.37 -0.71 10.95
N THR A 203 11.26 -1.33 9.76
CA THR A 203 11.08 -2.77 9.64
C THR A 203 12.41 -3.49 9.68
N GLY A 204 12.44 -4.62 10.38
CA GLY A 204 13.55 -5.55 10.43
C GLY A 204 13.62 -6.46 9.19
N GLY A 205 14.44 -7.50 9.27
CA GLY A 205 14.49 -8.55 8.26
C GLY A 205 15.71 -8.55 7.35
N HIS A 206 16.60 -7.56 7.49
CA HIS A 206 17.84 -7.43 6.70
C HIS A 206 19.10 -7.96 7.40
N GLY A 207 18.99 -8.51 8.60
CA GLY A 207 20.08 -9.21 9.34
C GLY A 207 19.94 -10.73 9.21
N ASP A 208 20.83 -11.47 9.86
CA ASP A 208 20.85 -12.94 9.91
C ASP A 208 20.21 -13.51 11.18
N GLU A 209 19.54 -12.68 11.98
CA GLU A 209 18.91 -13.06 13.23
C GLU A 209 17.67 -13.91 12.98
N ASP A 210 17.37 -14.89 13.85
CA ASP A 210 16.20 -15.76 13.78
C ASP A 210 14.88 -15.02 14.02
N GLU A 211 14.96 -13.86 14.67
CA GLU A 211 13.84 -12.98 14.97
C GLU A 211 13.93 -11.67 14.21
N ILE A 212 12.78 -11.18 13.76
CA ILE A 212 12.62 -9.89 13.11
C ILE A 212 12.02 -8.91 14.10
N HIS A 213 12.71 -7.79 14.33
CA HIS A 213 12.24 -6.71 15.19
C HIS A 213 11.72 -5.54 14.33
N ASN A 214 10.43 -5.25 14.43
CA ASN A 214 9.80 -4.08 13.82
C ASN A 214 9.59 -3.03 14.92
N ARG A 215 10.13 -1.83 14.74
CA ARG A 215 10.13 -0.79 15.78
C ARG A 215 9.37 0.45 15.32
N LEU A 216 8.31 0.79 16.04
CA LEU A 216 7.58 2.04 15.87
C LEU A 216 8.16 3.07 16.82
N TYR A 217 8.75 4.11 16.25
CA TYR A 217 9.26 5.27 16.96
C TYR A 217 8.29 6.44 16.78
N SER A 218 8.11 7.20 17.84
CA SER A 218 7.28 8.40 17.85
C SER A 218 8.08 9.61 18.31
N ARG A 219 7.76 10.79 17.77
CA ARG A 219 8.46 12.05 18.09
C ARG A 219 8.43 12.42 19.59
N ASP A 220 7.44 11.92 20.33
CA ASP A 220 7.32 12.09 21.79
C ASP A 220 8.25 11.18 22.61
N GLY A 221 9.12 10.43 21.95
CA GLY A 221 10.10 9.54 22.57
C GLY A 221 9.59 8.12 22.83
N GLN A 222 8.35 7.80 22.51
CA GLN A 222 7.84 6.43 22.67
C GLN A 222 8.44 5.51 21.59
N CYS A 223 8.78 4.29 21.99
CA CYS A 223 9.22 3.21 21.10
C CYS A 223 8.47 1.92 21.44
N HIS A 224 7.82 1.33 20.45
CA HIS A 224 7.17 0.02 20.57
C HIS A 224 7.83 -0.97 19.62
N THR A 225 8.13 -2.16 20.12
CA THR A 225 8.75 -3.23 19.33
C THR A 225 7.81 -4.42 19.23
N TRP A 226 7.64 -4.92 18.01
CA TRP A 226 6.99 -6.20 17.72
C TRP A 226 8.03 -7.15 17.14
N THR A 227 8.07 -8.35 17.69
CA THR A 227 8.98 -9.41 17.26
C THR A 227 8.18 -10.51 16.59
N CYS A 228 8.69 -11.02 15.49
CA CYS A 228 8.17 -12.20 14.83
C CYS A 228 9.31 -13.12 14.37
N GLN A 229 8.98 -14.41 14.22
CA GLN A 229 9.92 -15.37 13.68
C GLN A 229 10.25 -15.05 12.22
N ARG A 230 11.54 -15.15 11.86
CA ARG A 230 11.99 -15.07 10.48
C ARG A 230 11.48 -16.27 9.70
N LEU A 231 10.87 -16.02 8.56
CA LEU A 231 10.49 -17.04 7.60
C LEU A 231 11.63 -17.28 6.60
N PRO A 232 11.83 -18.54 6.17
CA PRO A 232 12.90 -18.86 5.22
C PRO A 232 12.59 -18.27 3.83
N GLY A 233 13.64 -17.84 3.11
CA GLY A 233 13.52 -17.31 1.75
C GLY A 233 13.48 -15.78 1.69
N SER A 234 13.20 -15.26 0.51
CA SER A 234 13.06 -13.84 0.21
C SER A 234 11.71 -13.57 -0.44
N TYR A 235 11.10 -12.43 -0.12
CA TYR A 235 9.71 -12.12 -0.44
C TYR A 235 9.60 -10.83 -1.23
N HIS A 236 8.91 -10.89 -2.38
CA HIS A 236 8.66 -9.75 -3.22
C HIS A 236 7.44 -8.96 -2.72
N GLY A 237 7.60 -7.65 -2.50
CA GLY A 237 6.49 -6.77 -2.12
C GLY A 237 6.00 -6.89 -0.67
N SER A 238 6.81 -7.41 0.25
CA SER A 238 6.48 -7.46 1.69
C SER A 238 6.26 -6.06 2.27
N GLY A 239 7.11 -5.07 1.92
CA GLY A 239 6.97 -3.66 2.32
C GLY A 239 5.67 -3.05 1.81
N CYS A 240 5.37 -3.18 0.51
CA CYS A 240 4.12 -2.70 -0.09
C CYS A 240 2.89 -3.34 0.59
N THR A 241 2.94 -4.65 0.89
CA THR A 241 1.88 -5.36 1.61
C THR A 241 1.63 -4.76 3.00
N LEU A 242 2.71 -4.51 3.75
CA LEU A 242 2.64 -3.90 5.09
C LEU A 242 2.08 -2.48 5.03
N ALA A 243 2.64 -1.63 4.17
CA ALA A 243 2.24 -0.24 4.07
C ALA A 243 0.78 -0.08 3.65
N SER A 244 0.31 -0.92 2.73
CA SER A 244 -1.08 -0.89 2.26
C SER A 244 -2.04 -1.47 3.30
N ALA A 245 -1.68 -2.54 4.01
CA ALA A 245 -2.47 -3.03 5.13
C ALA A 245 -2.59 -1.97 6.22
N LEU A 246 -1.49 -1.27 6.55
CA LEU A 246 -1.49 -0.19 7.53
C LEU A 246 -2.38 0.98 7.08
N ALA A 247 -2.30 1.39 5.81
CA ALA A 247 -3.17 2.43 5.26
C ALA A 247 -4.65 2.04 5.34
N GLY A 248 -4.97 0.78 5.06
CA GLY A 248 -6.33 0.24 5.22
C GLY A 248 -6.83 0.29 6.66
N ARG A 249 -5.99 -0.07 7.64
CA ARG A 249 -6.34 0.00 9.07
C ARG A 249 -6.56 1.43 9.55
N LEU A 250 -5.73 2.37 9.09
CA LEU A 250 -5.94 3.79 9.38
C LEU A 250 -7.22 4.32 8.72
N ALA A 251 -7.52 3.90 7.49
CA ALA A 251 -8.77 4.25 6.81
C ALA A 251 -10.03 3.73 7.53
N LEU A 252 -9.91 2.62 8.26
CA LEU A 252 -10.96 2.06 9.12
C LEU A 252 -11.05 2.76 10.48
N GLY A 253 -10.18 3.75 10.77
CA GLY A 253 -10.19 4.52 12.02
C GLY A 253 -9.46 3.84 13.20
N GLU A 254 -8.67 2.78 12.95
CA GLU A 254 -7.87 2.18 14.02
C GLU A 254 -6.80 3.17 14.52
N GLN A 255 -6.54 3.14 15.83
CA GLN A 255 -5.44 3.89 16.42
C GLN A 255 -4.10 3.35 15.94
N LEU A 256 -3.11 4.23 15.75
CA LEU A 256 -1.85 3.95 15.06
C LEU A 256 -1.15 2.67 15.56
N GLN A 257 -0.98 2.50 16.86
CA GLN A 257 -0.30 1.33 17.43
C GLN A 257 -1.04 0.03 17.14
N GLY A 258 -2.38 0.04 17.21
CA GLY A 258 -3.24 -1.09 16.85
C GLY A 258 -3.16 -1.40 15.36
N ALA A 259 -3.23 -0.36 14.52
CA ALA A 259 -3.11 -0.47 13.07
C ALA A 259 -1.77 -1.08 12.64
N VAL A 260 -0.65 -0.64 13.25
CA VAL A 260 0.68 -1.21 13.00
C VAL A 260 0.72 -2.69 13.38
N ARG A 261 0.24 -3.06 14.57
CA ARG A 261 0.18 -4.47 15.01
C ARG A 261 -0.64 -5.31 14.02
N SER A 262 -1.86 -4.88 13.69
CA SER A 262 -2.75 -5.58 12.77
C SER A 262 -2.12 -5.76 11.39
N ALA A 263 -1.43 -4.72 10.87
CA ALA A 263 -0.74 -4.77 9.59
C ALA A 263 0.47 -5.70 9.60
N LEU A 264 1.27 -5.72 10.67
CA LEU A 264 2.40 -6.64 10.84
C LEU A 264 1.94 -8.10 10.91
N ASP A 265 0.90 -8.39 11.72
CA ASP A 265 0.32 -9.72 11.86
C ASP A 265 -0.27 -10.23 10.53
N TYR A 266 -0.94 -9.36 9.78
CA TYR A 266 -1.45 -9.69 8.45
C TYR A 266 -0.30 -9.98 7.49
N THR A 267 0.69 -9.08 7.42
CA THR A 267 1.85 -9.24 6.51
C THR A 267 2.57 -10.55 6.80
N TRP A 268 2.88 -10.85 8.04
CA TRP A 268 3.57 -12.10 8.40
C TRP A 268 2.81 -13.34 7.92
N ARG A 269 1.47 -13.36 8.05
CA ARG A 269 0.64 -14.46 7.54
C ARG A 269 0.73 -14.59 6.01
N THR A 270 0.69 -13.47 5.28
CA THR A 270 0.82 -13.50 3.82
C THR A 270 2.18 -14.03 3.35
N LEU A 271 3.25 -13.73 4.11
CA LEU A 271 4.59 -14.25 3.84
C LEU A 271 4.71 -15.73 4.16
N ARG A 272 4.13 -16.19 5.28
CA ARG A 272 4.11 -17.61 5.64
C ARG A 272 3.43 -18.46 4.56
N ASP A 273 2.37 -17.94 3.98
CA ASP A 273 1.55 -18.64 2.99
C ASP A 273 1.95 -18.27 1.54
N ALA A 274 3.14 -17.64 1.35
CA ALA A 274 3.61 -17.16 0.06
C ALA A 274 3.88 -18.28 -0.93
N GLU A 275 3.80 -17.94 -2.22
CA GLU A 275 3.94 -18.88 -3.34
C GLU A 275 5.14 -18.52 -4.22
N GLN A 276 5.79 -19.52 -4.76
CA GLN A 276 6.86 -19.34 -5.76
C GLN A 276 6.24 -19.33 -7.15
N LEU A 277 5.82 -18.16 -7.62
CA LEU A 277 5.18 -18.00 -8.93
C LEU A 277 6.17 -17.84 -10.08
N GLY A 278 7.43 -17.52 -9.78
CA GLY A 278 8.51 -17.32 -10.74
C GLY A 278 9.81 -17.97 -10.28
N LYS A 279 10.93 -17.55 -10.89
CA LYS A 279 12.26 -18.10 -10.60
C LYS A 279 12.95 -17.42 -9.41
N GLY A 280 12.41 -16.29 -8.93
CA GLY A 280 13.01 -15.45 -7.92
C GLY A 280 12.32 -15.54 -6.57
N GLN A 281 12.00 -14.40 -6.01
CA GLN A 281 11.39 -14.25 -4.69
C GLN A 281 9.99 -14.86 -4.62
N PHE A 282 9.59 -15.30 -3.44
CA PHE A 282 8.22 -15.72 -3.15
C PHE A 282 7.28 -14.50 -3.20
N VAL A 283 6.07 -14.70 -3.72
CA VAL A 283 5.01 -13.68 -3.75
C VAL A 283 4.06 -13.93 -2.59
N PRO A 284 3.84 -12.93 -1.70
CA PRO A 284 2.93 -13.04 -0.57
C PRO A 284 1.50 -13.36 -1.00
N ARG A 285 0.87 -14.34 -0.35
CA ARG A 285 -0.54 -14.65 -0.59
C ARG A 285 -1.42 -13.68 0.21
N ARG A 286 -1.87 -12.61 -0.41
CA ARG A 286 -2.59 -11.52 0.24
C ARG A 286 -4.08 -11.77 0.39
N LEU A 287 -4.66 -12.59 -0.48
CA LEU A 287 -6.07 -12.97 -0.44
C LEU A 287 -6.24 -14.43 0.00
N PRO A 288 -7.26 -14.75 0.83
CA PRO A 288 -7.53 -16.12 1.20
C PRO A 288 -8.04 -16.93 0.00
N LEU A 289 -7.80 -18.26 0.01
CA LEU A 289 -8.27 -19.17 -1.05
C LEU A 289 -9.79 -19.33 -1.10
N ASP A 290 -10.49 -18.96 -0.03
CA ASP A 290 -11.93 -19.22 0.15
C ASP A 290 -12.83 -18.26 -0.66
N PHE A 291 -12.27 -17.45 -1.55
CA PHE A 291 -13.05 -16.60 -2.48
C PHE A 291 -13.82 -17.41 -3.56
N CYS A 292 -13.63 -18.73 -3.63
CA CYS A 292 -14.22 -19.60 -4.65
C CYS A 292 -15.14 -20.71 -4.12
N SER A 293 -15.60 -20.64 -2.86
CA SER A 293 -16.55 -21.60 -2.31
C SER A 293 -17.95 -21.01 -2.11
#